data_7dca189c117b08d48fa5a15003d166b2
#
_entry.id   7dca189c117b08d48fa5a15003d166b2
#
_cell.length_a   1.000
_cell.length_b   1.000
_cell.length_c   1.000
_cell.angle_alpha   90.00
_cell.angle_beta   90.00
_cell.angle_gamma   90.00
#
_symmetry.space_group_name_H-M   'P 1'
#
loop_
_entity.id
_entity.type
_entity.pdbx_description
1 polymer ?
#
loop_
_entity_poly.entity_id
_entity_poly.type
_entity_poly.pdbx_seq_one_letter_code
_entity_poly.pdbx_strand_id
1 'polypeptide(L)'
;TEKNEYIAKELMKRFPFKMVAAVWRTETSITTFKLQSMIYTDGKAYYSKEYFMHILDYIGAGDAFCAGLIYACLQKYDAQKMVEFANAASCLKHTVSGDFNLVTADEVSQLAFSESGNEVQR
;
A
#
# COMPACT_ATOMS: atom_id res chain seq x y z
N THR A 1 5.29 -13.12 -2.92
CA THR A 1 4.92 -12.35 -4.11
C THR A 1 4.30 -13.24 -5.18
N GLU A 2 4.98 -14.29 -5.59
CA GLU A 2 4.41 -15.23 -6.58
C GLU A 2 3.11 -15.83 -6.10
N LYS A 3 3.02 -16.12 -4.81
CA LYS A 3 1.81 -16.64 -4.18
C LYS A 3 0.67 -15.63 -4.27
N ASN A 4 0.97 -14.36 -4.03
CA ASN A 4 -0.03 -13.28 -4.10
C ASN A 4 -0.52 -13.09 -5.53
N GLU A 5 0.38 -13.15 -6.50
CA GLU A 5 0.00 -13.06 -7.91
C GLU A 5 -0.88 -14.24 -8.32
N TYR A 6 -0.55 -15.44 -7.88
CA TYR A 6 -1.35 -16.63 -8.18
C TYR A 6 -2.76 -16.51 -7.61
N ILE A 7 -2.88 -16.10 -6.35
CA ILE A 7 -4.18 -15.92 -5.70
C ILE A 7 -5.00 -14.86 -6.44
N ALA A 8 -4.39 -13.72 -6.77
CA ALA A 8 -5.07 -12.65 -7.48
C ALA A 8 -5.57 -13.12 -8.84
N LYS A 9 -4.74 -13.85 -9.56
CA LYS A 9 -5.07 -14.39 -10.88
C LYS A 9 -6.27 -15.34 -10.80
N GLU A 10 -6.27 -16.23 -9.81
CA GLU A 10 -7.37 -17.18 -9.62
C GLU A 10 -8.67 -16.45 -9.24
N LEU A 11 -8.59 -15.43 -8.40
CA LEU A 11 -9.75 -14.62 -8.03
C LEU A 11 -10.32 -13.89 -9.23
N MET A 12 -9.47 -13.35 -10.08
CA MET A 12 -9.91 -12.64 -11.30
C MET A 12 -10.59 -13.57 -12.29
N LYS A 13 -10.18 -14.85 -12.32
CA LYS A 13 -10.81 -15.86 -13.18
C LYS A 13 -12.19 -16.26 -12.70
N ARG A 14 -12.37 -16.35 -11.39
CA ARG A 14 -13.58 -16.91 -10.78
C ARG A 14 -14.65 -15.87 -10.50
N PHE A 15 -14.27 -14.62 -10.37
CA PHE A 15 -15.18 -13.54 -9.99
C PHE A 15 -14.98 -12.34 -10.92
N PRO A 16 -16.04 -11.53 -11.13
CA PRO A 16 -15.95 -10.38 -12.03
C PRO A 16 -15.29 -9.15 -11.37
N PHE A 17 -14.11 -9.36 -10.78
CA PHE A 17 -13.34 -8.25 -10.20
C PHE A 17 -12.57 -7.53 -11.30
N LYS A 18 -12.50 -6.20 -11.18
CA LYS A 18 -11.64 -5.40 -12.06
C LYS A 18 -10.22 -5.34 -11.54
N MET A 19 -10.03 -5.57 -10.25
CA MET A 19 -8.76 -5.39 -9.59
C MET A 19 -8.72 -6.21 -8.30
N VAL A 20 -7.54 -6.75 -8.00
CA VAL A 20 -7.27 -7.38 -6.71
C VAL A 20 -6.05 -6.68 -6.13
N ALA A 21 -6.11 -6.31 -4.86
CA ALA A 21 -5.01 -5.64 -4.19
C ALA A 21 -4.61 -6.42 -2.93
N ALA A 22 -3.33 -6.38 -2.60
CA ALA A 22 -2.80 -7.00 -1.40
C ALA A 22 -1.75 -6.11 -0.77
N VAL A 23 -1.72 -6.09 0.55
CA VAL A 23 -0.68 -5.38 1.31
C VAL A 23 -0.17 -6.35 2.37
N TRP A 24 1.15 -6.37 2.58
CA TRP A 24 1.75 -7.28 3.55
C TRP A 24 2.94 -6.64 4.25
N ARG A 25 3.20 -7.16 5.44
CA ARG A 25 4.34 -6.78 6.27
C ARG A 25 5.26 -7.98 6.44
N THR A 26 6.55 -7.73 6.33
CA THR A 26 7.57 -8.73 6.60
C THR A 26 8.42 -8.23 7.75
N GLU A 27 8.48 -8.99 8.84
CA GLU A 27 9.31 -8.60 9.99
C GLU A 27 10.78 -8.72 9.63
N THR A 28 11.53 -7.64 9.87
CA THR A 28 12.98 -7.61 9.64
C THR A 28 13.74 -7.66 10.96
N SER A 29 13.09 -7.32 12.06
CA SER A 29 13.59 -7.46 13.42
C SER A 29 12.40 -7.41 14.37
N ILE A 30 12.67 -7.43 15.69
CA ILE A 30 11.60 -7.38 16.70
C ILE A 30 10.79 -6.08 16.60
N THR A 31 11.46 -4.97 16.23
CA THR A 31 10.84 -3.64 16.25
C THR A 31 10.67 -3.03 14.87
N THR A 32 11.15 -3.69 13.83
CA THR A 32 11.08 -3.15 12.48
C THR A 32 10.42 -4.12 11.51
N PHE A 33 9.82 -3.58 10.48
CA PHE A 33 9.21 -4.39 9.44
C PHE A 33 9.30 -3.69 8.10
N LYS A 34 9.05 -4.46 7.05
CA LYS A 34 9.01 -4.00 5.67
C LYS A 34 7.58 -4.06 5.19
N LEU A 35 7.09 -2.98 4.61
CA LEU A 35 5.74 -2.88 4.07
C LEU A 35 5.80 -2.80 2.55
N GLN A 36 5.00 -3.64 1.89
CA GLN A 36 4.89 -3.64 0.44
C GLN A 36 3.47 -4.03 0.04
N SER A 37 3.07 -3.59 -1.15
CA SER A 37 1.73 -3.86 -1.69
C SER A 37 1.81 -4.26 -3.15
N MET A 38 0.72 -4.86 -3.63
CA MET A 38 0.57 -5.26 -5.02
C MET A 38 -0.86 -4.97 -5.47
N ILE A 39 -1.01 -4.56 -6.74
CA ILE A 39 -2.31 -4.51 -7.42
C ILE A 39 -2.19 -5.40 -8.64
N TYR A 40 -3.19 -6.27 -8.82
CA TYR A 40 -3.32 -7.09 -10.03
C TYR A 40 -4.53 -6.60 -10.81
N THR A 41 -4.30 -6.11 -12.02
CA THR A 41 -5.34 -5.62 -12.91
C THR A 41 -4.88 -5.73 -14.35
N ASP A 42 -5.81 -5.91 -15.27
CA ASP A 42 -5.51 -6.04 -16.71
C ASP A 42 -4.48 -7.13 -17.02
N GLY A 43 -4.51 -8.22 -16.25
CA GLY A 43 -3.62 -9.36 -16.45
C GLY A 43 -2.19 -9.13 -16.02
N LYS A 44 -1.93 -8.08 -15.24
CA LYS A 44 -0.58 -7.72 -14.84
C LYS A 44 -0.52 -7.34 -13.37
N ALA A 45 0.58 -7.71 -12.70
CA ALA A 45 0.84 -7.34 -11.32
C ALA A 45 1.71 -6.09 -11.26
N TYR A 46 1.34 -5.17 -10.36
CA TYR A 46 2.07 -3.93 -10.11
C TYR A 46 2.45 -3.90 -8.65
N TYR A 47 3.74 -3.75 -8.35
CA TYR A 47 4.27 -3.76 -6.99
C TYR A 47 4.68 -2.37 -6.57
N SER A 48 4.39 -2.04 -5.31
CA SER A 48 4.88 -0.80 -4.71
C SER A 48 6.35 -0.94 -4.33
N LYS A 49 7.00 0.20 -4.04
CA LYS A 49 8.28 0.16 -3.37
C LYS A 49 8.11 -0.37 -1.95
N GLU A 50 9.21 -0.78 -1.35
CA GLU A 50 9.23 -1.32 0.00
C GLU A 50 9.58 -0.21 0.98
N TYR A 51 8.83 -0.12 2.08
CA TYR A 51 9.14 0.81 3.16
C TYR A 51 9.60 0.04 4.38
N PHE A 52 10.72 0.46 4.96
CA PHE A 52 11.25 -0.11 6.19
C PHE A 52 10.91 0.86 7.32
N MET A 53 10.30 0.36 8.38
CA MET A 53 9.77 1.23 9.43
C MET A 53 9.68 0.52 10.77
N HIS A 54 9.61 1.32 11.83
CA HIS A 54 9.29 0.83 13.17
C HIS A 54 7.79 0.77 13.33
N ILE A 55 7.33 -0.23 14.07
CA ILE A 55 5.91 -0.37 14.36
C ILE A 55 5.53 0.63 15.45
N LEU A 56 4.58 1.51 15.17
CA LEU A 56 3.99 2.39 16.16
C LEU A 56 2.56 1.94 16.48
N ASP A 57 1.73 1.81 15.46
CA ASP A 57 0.34 1.43 15.64
C ASP A 57 -0.20 0.78 14.36
N TYR A 58 -0.87 -0.35 14.51
CA TYR A 58 -1.49 -1.05 13.38
C TYR A 58 -2.91 -0.59 13.09
N ILE A 59 -3.54 0.06 14.05
CA ILE A 59 -4.97 0.39 13.95
C ILE A 59 -5.21 1.32 12.76
N GLY A 60 -6.10 0.89 11.87
CA GLY A 60 -6.49 1.71 10.73
C GLY A 60 -5.55 1.66 9.53
N ALA A 61 -4.45 0.90 9.60
CA ALA A 61 -3.50 0.83 8.48
C ALA A 61 -4.12 0.20 7.23
N GLY A 62 -4.92 -0.86 7.41
CA GLY A 62 -5.64 -1.49 6.31
C GLY A 62 -6.69 -0.57 5.71
N ASP A 63 -7.40 0.16 6.58
CA ASP A 63 -8.40 1.14 6.14
C ASP A 63 -7.73 2.29 5.38
N ALA A 64 -6.54 2.71 5.81
CA ALA A 64 -5.78 3.75 5.12
C ALA A 64 -5.34 3.28 3.74
N PHE A 65 -4.95 2.01 3.60
CA PHE A 65 -4.62 1.44 2.30
C PHE A 65 -5.84 1.48 1.37
N CYS A 66 -6.99 1.04 1.85
CA CYS A 66 -8.23 1.04 1.07
C CYS A 66 -8.64 2.46 0.68
N ALA A 67 -8.58 3.40 1.62
CA ALA A 67 -8.91 4.79 1.36
C ALA A 67 -7.98 5.40 0.31
N GLY A 68 -6.68 5.10 0.42
CA GLY A 68 -5.69 5.55 -0.56
C GLY A 68 -5.95 4.98 -1.94
N LEU A 69 -6.34 3.71 -2.00
CA LEU A 69 -6.67 3.06 -3.27
C LEU A 69 -7.89 3.69 -3.93
N ILE A 70 -8.94 3.95 -3.13
CA ILE A 70 -10.15 4.61 -3.63
C ILE A 70 -9.83 6.01 -4.13
N TYR A 71 -9.06 6.78 -3.37
CA TYR A 71 -8.65 8.12 -3.78
C TYR A 71 -7.91 8.08 -5.11
N ALA A 72 -6.96 7.14 -5.24
CA ALA A 72 -6.18 6.99 -6.47
C ALA A 72 -7.06 6.64 -7.66
N CYS A 73 -8.08 5.80 -7.45
CA CYS A 73 -9.05 5.45 -8.48
C CYS A 73 -9.84 6.69 -8.91
N LEU A 74 -10.29 7.50 -7.96
CA LEU A 74 -11.05 8.73 -8.24
C LEU A 74 -10.19 9.76 -8.97
N GLN A 75 -8.89 9.80 -8.71
CA GLN A 75 -7.95 10.68 -9.40
C GLN A 75 -7.52 10.12 -10.76
N LYS A 76 -7.98 8.92 -11.09
CA LYS A 76 -7.66 8.25 -12.36
C LYS A 76 -6.15 8.00 -12.54
N TYR A 77 -5.48 7.67 -11.45
CA TYR A 77 -4.07 7.27 -11.50
C TYR A 77 -3.95 5.95 -12.25
N ASP A 78 -2.83 5.73 -12.93
CA ASP A 78 -2.53 4.41 -13.50
C ASP A 78 -2.25 3.41 -12.36
N ALA A 79 -2.18 2.12 -12.70
CA ALA A 79 -2.08 1.06 -11.70
C ALA A 79 -0.81 1.18 -10.85
N GLN A 80 0.31 1.57 -11.45
CA GLN A 80 1.57 1.73 -10.70
C GLN A 80 1.46 2.88 -9.71
N LYS A 81 0.88 4.00 -10.11
CA LYS A 81 0.66 5.14 -9.22
C LYS A 81 -0.34 4.79 -8.11
N MET A 82 -1.37 4.01 -8.44
CA MET A 82 -2.37 3.57 -7.46
C MET A 82 -1.71 2.77 -6.33
N VAL A 83 -0.91 1.76 -6.68
CA VAL A 83 -0.29 0.90 -5.68
C VAL A 83 0.71 1.68 -4.84
N GLU A 84 1.45 2.58 -5.44
CA GLU A 84 2.39 3.43 -4.71
C GLU A 84 1.67 4.35 -3.73
N PHE A 85 0.60 5.00 -4.19
CA PHE A 85 -0.18 5.91 -3.34
C PHE A 85 -0.84 5.16 -2.18
N ALA A 86 -1.49 4.04 -2.47
CA ALA A 86 -2.18 3.26 -1.44
C ALA A 86 -1.20 2.70 -0.40
N ASN A 87 -0.05 2.21 -0.85
CA ASN A 87 0.98 1.70 0.06
C ASN A 87 1.56 2.81 0.93
N ALA A 88 1.81 3.98 0.36
CA ALA A 88 2.30 5.14 1.10
C ALA A 88 1.29 5.60 2.15
N ALA A 89 0.00 5.59 1.82
CA ALA A 89 -1.05 5.95 2.77
C ALA A 89 -1.05 5.00 3.98
N SER A 90 -0.94 3.70 3.73
CA SER A 90 -0.83 2.70 4.79
C SER A 90 0.43 2.90 5.62
N CYS A 91 1.55 3.16 4.94
CA CYS A 91 2.84 3.41 5.59
C CYS A 91 2.77 4.58 6.57
N LEU A 92 2.22 5.70 6.13
CA LEU A 92 2.10 6.89 6.99
C LEU A 92 1.15 6.65 8.16
N LYS A 93 0.10 5.85 7.97
CA LYS A 93 -0.81 5.53 9.08
C LYS A 93 -0.10 4.77 10.19
N HIS A 94 0.88 3.93 9.87
CA HIS A 94 1.67 3.23 10.87
C HIS A 94 2.47 4.17 11.77
N THR A 95 2.67 5.42 11.36
CA THR A 95 3.40 6.42 12.15
C THR A 95 2.48 7.28 13.00
N VAL A 96 1.17 7.05 12.93
CA VAL A 96 0.16 7.83 13.65
C VAL A 96 -0.53 6.95 14.68
N SER A 97 -0.56 7.42 15.93
CA SER A 97 -1.21 6.71 17.03
C SER A 97 -2.73 6.79 16.90
N GLY A 98 -3.42 5.68 17.20
CA GLY A 98 -4.88 5.62 17.15
C GLY A 98 -5.42 5.29 15.76
N ASP A 99 -6.74 5.38 15.62
CA ASP A 99 -7.43 5.01 14.39
C ASP A 99 -7.75 6.20 13.48
N PHE A 100 -7.35 7.41 13.86
CA PHE A 100 -7.51 8.60 13.02
C PHE A 100 -6.38 8.67 12.00
N ASN A 101 -6.76 8.97 10.77
CA ASN A 101 -5.78 9.21 9.72
C ASN A 101 -5.53 10.72 9.65
N LEU A 102 -4.43 11.17 10.24
CA LEU A 102 -4.07 12.58 10.34
C LEU A 102 -3.23 13.08 9.17
N VAL A 103 -3.00 12.22 8.17
CA VAL A 103 -2.18 12.59 7.02
C VAL A 103 -3.05 13.11 5.88
N THR A 104 -2.48 13.97 5.06
CA THR A 104 -3.16 14.57 3.90
C THR A 104 -2.76 13.83 2.62
N ALA A 105 -3.56 14.04 1.56
CA ALA A 105 -3.23 13.50 0.24
C ALA A 105 -1.87 14.02 -0.26
N ASP A 106 -1.53 15.26 0.07
CA ASP A 106 -0.24 15.84 -0.31
C ASP A 106 0.92 15.12 0.35
N GLU A 107 0.81 14.81 1.64
CA GLU A 107 1.83 14.06 2.37
C GLU A 107 2.01 12.67 1.78
N VAL A 108 0.91 12.00 1.47
CA VAL A 108 0.94 10.68 0.84
C VAL A 108 1.61 10.76 -0.52
N SER A 109 1.26 11.75 -1.33
CA SER A 109 1.85 11.93 -2.65
C SER A 109 3.35 12.18 -2.58
N GLN A 110 3.79 12.97 -1.62
CA GLN A 110 5.21 13.23 -1.44
C GLN A 110 5.99 11.97 -1.12
N LEU A 111 5.45 11.13 -0.24
CA LEU A 111 6.09 9.87 0.08
C LEU A 111 6.04 8.90 -1.11
N ALA A 112 4.89 8.76 -1.73
CA ALA A 112 4.66 7.76 -2.79
C ALA A 112 5.51 8.03 -4.02
N PHE A 113 5.65 9.29 -4.40
CA PHE A 113 6.26 9.66 -5.68
C PHE A 113 7.63 10.30 -5.53
N SER A 114 8.18 10.28 -4.32
CA SER A 114 9.54 10.74 -4.05
C SER A 114 10.55 9.71 -4.53
N GLU A 115 11.66 10.15 -5.08
CA GLU A 115 12.77 9.28 -5.46
C GLU A 115 13.64 8.89 -4.27
N SER A 116 13.50 9.59 -3.16
CA SER A 116 14.31 9.33 -1.97
C SER A 116 13.76 8.15 -1.20
N GLY A 117 14.63 7.27 -0.89
CA GLY A 117 14.60 6.25 0.11
C GLY A 117 13.34 5.47 0.42
N ASN A 118 13.56 4.29 0.99
CA ASN A 118 12.51 3.38 1.40
C ASN A 118 12.26 3.47 2.91
N GLU A 119 12.79 4.50 3.55
CA GLU A 119 12.71 4.67 4.99
C GLU A 119 11.83 5.85 5.36
N VAL A 120 10.93 5.63 6.32
CA VAL A 120 10.01 6.66 6.78
C VAL A 120 10.58 7.30 8.05
N GLN A 121 10.74 8.63 8.01
CA GLN A 121 11.22 9.42 9.14
C GLN A 121 10.11 10.38 9.59
N ARG A 122 9.42 10.00 10.65
CA ARG A 122 8.41 10.87 11.26
C ARG A 122 8.50 10.82 12.76
#